data_6e35b4d59f2031babcace64d245c6c6e
#
_entry.id   6e35b4d59f2031babcace64d245c6c6e
#
_cell.length_a   1.000
_cell.length_b   1.000
_cell.length_c   1.000
_cell.angle_alpha   90.00
_cell.angle_beta   90.00
_cell.angle_gamma   90.00
#
_symmetry.space_group_name_H-M   'P 1'
#
loop_
_entity.id
_entity.type
_entity.pdbx_description
1 polymer ?
#
loop_
_entity_poly.entity_id
_entity_poly.type
_entity_poly.pdbx_seq_one_letter_code
_entity_poly.pdbx_strand_id
1 'polypeptide(L)'
;MRRLLITTALAALVAACGGSDGQAQSARTAAPVDSKPANAPDQKPAFAGQTRAPEVKSNVAVQVTTIAEGLEMPWALAFLPDGRLLITEKHIGQLRILGTDGKLSGPVMGLPAVVGADQGGLLGLAVDPKFAENGLIYWSYAEPAADGTNNTAVARGKLTGDRVENVQVIFHQTPSLNSTKHYGGRLAFAPDGTLFVTTGERSILEGRAQAQRLDGTLGKVVRINSDGSIPKDNPFVGKPGVKQEIWSYGHRNILSAAIDPKTGKLWEVEHGARGGDELNQPQAGKDYGWPTISYGLEYSGKQIGAGLTAKEGMEQPVYYWDPVIAPAGMAFYEADLFPAWKGNILIGGLASKAVVRLVMQDGRVVGEERLLTDLNERIRDVIVGPDGALYLATDSKNGRVLKVTPKG
;
A
#
# COMPACT_ATOMS: atom_id res chain seq x y z
N MET A 1 5.49 56.58 -81.16
CA MET A 1 5.12 55.30 -80.46
C MET A 1 4.89 55.61 -79.01
N ARG A 2 3.61 55.82 -78.66
CA ARG A 2 3.19 56.11 -77.28
C ARG A 2 2.55 54.84 -76.65
N ARG A 3 3.11 54.34 -75.57
CA ARG A 3 2.51 53.21 -74.81
C ARG A 3 1.57 53.80 -73.80
N LEU A 4 0.32 53.38 -73.84
CA LEU A 4 -0.76 53.70 -72.97
C LEU A 4 -0.64 52.77 -71.72
N LEU A 5 -0.55 53.35 -70.55
CA LEU A 5 -0.61 52.62 -69.25
C LEU A 5 -2.05 52.71 -68.72
N ILE A 6 -2.69 51.55 -68.61
CA ILE A 6 -4.01 51.39 -68.01
C ILE A 6 -3.76 51.03 -66.54
N THR A 7 -4.18 51.91 -65.62
CA THR A 7 -4.20 51.69 -64.18
C THR A 7 -5.55 51.14 -63.82
N THR A 8 -5.61 49.88 -63.37
CA THR A 8 -6.79 49.24 -62.77
C THR A 8 -6.73 49.47 -61.27
N ALA A 9 -7.70 50.18 -60.71
CA ALA A 9 -7.91 50.36 -59.31
C ALA A 9 -8.61 49.11 -58.76
N LEU A 10 -8.00 48.44 -57.80
CA LEU A 10 -8.59 47.31 -57.03
C LEU A 10 -9.13 47.86 -55.72
N ALA A 11 -10.44 47.85 -55.58
CA ALA A 11 -11.11 48.19 -54.35
C ALA A 11 -10.98 47.01 -53.35
N ALA A 12 -10.28 47.21 -52.23
CA ALA A 12 -10.19 46.24 -51.16
C ALA A 12 -11.42 46.39 -50.23
N LEU A 13 -12.28 45.41 -50.22
CA LEU A 13 -13.30 45.22 -49.16
C LEU A 13 -12.59 44.72 -47.89
N VAL A 14 -12.57 45.56 -46.83
CA VAL A 14 -12.16 45.12 -45.49
C VAL A 14 -13.38 44.47 -44.84
N ALA A 15 -13.39 43.15 -44.79
CA ALA A 15 -14.32 42.39 -43.93
C ALA A 15 -13.77 42.41 -42.51
N ALA A 16 -14.46 43.10 -41.59
CA ALA A 16 -14.18 43.08 -40.17
C ALA A 16 -14.65 41.70 -39.63
N CYS A 17 -13.73 40.75 -39.50
CA CYS A 17 -13.95 39.58 -38.68
C CYS A 17 -13.77 39.99 -37.20
N GLY A 18 -14.90 40.10 -36.47
CA GLY A 18 -14.91 40.18 -35.01
C GLY A 18 -14.26 38.92 -34.43
N GLY A 19 -13.02 39.02 -33.99
CA GLY A 19 -12.38 38.00 -33.16
C GLY A 19 -13.08 37.93 -31.83
N SER A 20 -13.82 36.84 -31.60
CA SER A 20 -14.18 36.44 -30.27
C SER A 20 -12.89 36.05 -29.56
N ASP A 21 -12.43 36.91 -28.66
CA ASP A 21 -11.42 36.54 -27.65
C ASP A 21 -11.99 35.41 -26.80
N GLY A 22 -11.79 34.19 -27.27
CA GLY A 22 -11.88 32.99 -26.47
C GLY A 22 -10.78 33.06 -25.42
N GLN A 23 -11.07 33.70 -24.28
CA GLN A 23 -10.26 33.52 -23.08
C GLN A 23 -10.20 32.03 -22.83
N ALA A 24 -9.07 31.42 -23.11
CA ALA A 24 -8.69 30.14 -22.59
C ALA A 24 -8.71 30.28 -21.05
N GLN A 25 -9.85 29.94 -20.44
CA GLN A 25 -10.01 29.82 -19.02
C GLN A 25 -9.03 28.74 -18.59
N SER A 26 -7.85 29.14 -18.09
CA SER A 26 -6.91 28.21 -17.49
C SER A 26 -7.70 27.43 -16.45
N ALA A 27 -7.90 26.14 -16.68
CA ALA A 27 -8.51 25.26 -15.70
C ALA A 27 -7.70 25.44 -14.42
N ARG A 28 -8.27 26.09 -13.42
CA ARG A 28 -7.69 26.19 -12.08
C ARG A 28 -7.55 24.75 -11.62
N THR A 29 -6.32 24.25 -11.55
CA THR A 29 -6.05 22.98 -10.89
C THR A 29 -6.60 23.09 -9.47
N ALA A 30 -7.47 22.17 -9.08
CA ALA A 30 -8.04 22.15 -7.74
C ALA A 30 -6.89 22.12 -6.70
N ALA A 31 -7.13 22.75 -5.54
CA ALA A 31 -6.17 22.70 -4.44
C ALA A 31 -5.96 21.25 -3.98
N PRO A 32 -4.80 20.90 -3.41
CA PRO A 32 -4.59 19.58 -2.81
C PRO A 32 -5.57 19.32 -1.66
N VAL A 33 -5.92 18.07 -1.42
CA VAL A 33 -6.76 17.64 -0.29
C VAL A 33 -6.18 18.09 1.04
N ASP A 34 -4.86 17.94 1.21
CA ASP A 34 -4.18 18.36 2.44
C ASP A 34 -3.76 19.83 2.34
N SER A 35 -4.48 20.68 3.07
CA SER A 35 -4.21 22.11 3.18
C SER A 35 -3.15 22.46 4.23
N LYS A 36 -2.73 21.49 5.09
CA LYS A 36 -1.71 21.71 6.10
C LYS A 36 -0.34 21.95 5.44
N PRO A 37 0.52 22.77 6.06
CA PRO A 37 1.89 22.94 5.56
C PRO A 37 2.65 21.63 5.62
N ALA A 38 3.61 21.45 4.71
CA ALA A 38 4.55 20.34 4.74
C ALA A 38 5.41 20.39 6.02
N ASN A 39 5.77 19.22 6.55
CA ASN A 39 6.74 19.15 7.66
C ASN A 39 8.15 19.51 7.20
N ALA A 40 8.49 19.19 5.96
CA ALA A 40 9.77 19.48 5.32
C ALA A 40 9.59 20.41 4.10
N PRO A 41 9.26 21.70 4.29
CA PRO A 41 8.88 22.61 3.20
C PRO A 41 10.02 22.90 2.22
N ASP A 42 11.27 22.72 2.64
CA ASP A 42 12.46 22.93 1.81
C ASP A 42 12.74 21.77 0.86
N GLN A 43 12.19 20.58 1.12
CA GLN A 43 12.33 19.42 0.25
C GLN A 43 11.44 19.59 -1.00
N LYS A 44 12.02 19.33 -2.17
CA LYS A 44 11.33 19.47 -3.44
C LYS A 44 11.07 18.11 -4.06
N PRO A 45 9.88 17.90 -4.68
CA PRO A 45 9.60 16.68 -5.41
C PRO A 45 10.57 16.52 -6.59
N ALA A 46 10.95 15.28 -6.90
CA ALA A 46 11.85 14.97 -8.02
C ALA A 46 11.19 15.25 -9.39
N PHE A 47 9.87 15.24 -9.45
CA PHE A 47 9.09 15.56 -10.65
C PHE A 47 7.73 16.17 -10.28
N ALA A 48 7.12 16.85 -11.23
CA ALA A 48 5.81 17.45 -11.06
C ALA A 48 4.73 16.39 -10.77
N GLY A 49 3.85 16.64 -9.80
CA GLY A 49 2.76 15.74 -9.42
C GLY A 49 3.18 14.56 -8.51
N GLN A 50 4.44 14.51 -8.06
CA GLN A 50 4.91 13.47 -7.15
C GLN A 50 4.29 13.57 -5.74
N THR A 51 3.71 14.68 -5.39
CA THR A 51 3.04 14.94 -4.11
C THR A 51 1.92 15.94 -4.29
N ARG A 52 1.02 16.04 -3.30
CA ARG A 52 -0.04 17.06 -3.24
C ARG A 52 -0.85 17.13 -4.53
N ALA A 53 -1.29 15.98 -5.04
CA ALA A 53 -2.18 15.92 -6.20
C ALA A 53 -3.46 16.75 -5.96
N PRO A 54 -4.07 17.29 -7.02
CA PRO A 54 -5.32 18.04 -6.91
C PRO A 54 -6.42 17.22 -6.23
N GLU A 55 -7.24 17.88 -5.39
CA GLU A 55 -8.46 17.25 -4.85
C GLU A 55 -9.40 16.94 -6.00
N VAL A 56 -9.89 15.69 -6.02
CA VAL A 56 -10.95 15.26 -6.93
C VAL A 56 -12.09 14.66 -6.11
N LYS A 57 -13.33 14.87 -6.59
CA LYS A 57 -14.53 14.34 -5.92
C LYS A 57 -15.26 13.41 -6.88
N SER A 58 -15.38 12.16 -6.49
CA SER A 58 -16.18 11.20 -7.26
C SER A 58 -17.68 11.45 -7.17
N ASN A 59 -18.12 12.21 -6.15
CA ASN A 59 -19.53 12.48 -5.83
C ASN A 59 -20.36 11.20 -5.67
N VAL A 60 -19.71 10.09 -5.29
CA VAL A 60 -20.38 8.82 -5.03
C VAL A 60 -20.91 8.83 -3.61
N ALA A 61 -22.24 8.83 -3.48
CA ALA A 61 -22.87 8.64 -2.18
C ALA A 61 -22.72 7.18 -1.76
N VAL A 62 -22.26 6.94 -0.54
CA VAL A 62 -22.02 5.59 -0.02
C VAL A 62 -22.86 5.32 1.22
N GLN A 63 -23.16 4.03 1.42
CA GLN A 63 -23.69 3.49 2.66
C GLN A 63 -22.62 2.64 3.32
N VAL A 64 -22.43 2.83 4.63
CA VAL A 64 -21.51 2.04 5.45
C VAL A 64 -22.31 1.18 6.41
N THR A 65 -22.04 -0.12 6.41
CA THR A 65 -22.68 -1.10 7.30
C THR A 65 -21.62 -1.83 8.11
N THR A 66 -21.76 -1.89 9.42
CA THR A 66 -20.92 -2.76 10.27
C THR A 66 -21.39 -4.19 10.08
N ILE A 67 -20.48 -5.08 9.65
CA ILE A 67 -20.75 -6.51 9.43
C ILE A 67 -20.10 -7.42 10.45
N ALA A 68 -19.10 -6.94 11.20
CA ALA A 68 -18.54 -7.59 12.37
C ALA A 68 -18.01 -6.52 13.33
N GLU A 69 -18.09 -6.80 14.63
CA GLU A 69 -17.62 -5.93 15.71
C GLU A 69 -17.02 -6.73 16.87
N GLY A 70 -16.45 -6.05 17.87
CA GLY A 70 -15.81 -6.71 19.01
C GLY A 70 -14.48 -7.39 18.65
N LEU A 71 -13.80 -6.94 17.60
CA LEU A 71 -12.52 -7.45 17.16
C LEU A 71 -11.37 -6.70 17.85
N GLU A 72 -10.35 -7.41 18.33
CA GLU A 72 -9.18 -6.79 18.94
C GLU A 72 -8.16 -6.41 17.87
N MET A 73 -8.07 -5.10 17.55
CA MET A 73 -7.09 -4.57 16.59
C MET A 73 -7.04 -5.38 15.27
N PRO A 74 -8.16 -5.54 14.53
CA PRO A 74 -8.14 -6.30 13.28
C PRO A 74 -7.11 -5.70 12.32
N TRP A 75 -6.29 -6.59 11.68
CA TRP A 75 -5.14 -6.14 10.90
C TRP A 75 -5.25 -6.46 9.41
N ALA A 76 -5.69 -7.65 9.05
CA ALA A 76 -5.85 -8.06 7.65
C ALA A 76 -7.17 -8.78 7.42
N LEU A 77 -7.71 -8.59 6.22
CA LEU A 77 -8.92 -9.20 5.72
C LEU A 77 -8.60 -10.03 4.46
N ALA A 78 -9.18 -11.21 4.32
CA ALA A 78 -9.08 -11.99 3.08
C ALA A 78 -10.33 -12.84 2.86
N PHE A 79 -10.94 -12.76 1.68
CA PHE A 79 -12.05 -13.61 1.31
C PHE A 79 -11.58 -15.02 0.95
N LEU A 80 -12.31 -16.02 1.44
CA LEU A 80 -12.28 -17.37 0.92
C LEU A 80 -13.14 -17.47 -0.35
N PRO A 81 -12.87 -18.44 -1.24
CA PRO A 81 -13.66 -18.61 -2.46
C PRO A 81 -15.16 -18.88 -2.23
N ASP A 82 -15.53 -19.36 -1.04
CA ASP A 82 -16.91 -19.61 -0.64
C ASP A 82 -17.63 -18.38 -0.05
N GLY A 83 -16.98 -17.21 -0.04
CA GLY A 83 -17.50 -15.95 0.42
C GLY A 83 -17.33 -15.68 1.92
N ARG A 84 -16.79 -16.62 2.70
CA ARG A 84 -16.39 -16.36 4.08
C ARG A 84 -15.21 -15.39 4.13
N LEU A 85 -15.15 -14.57 5.18
CA LEU A 85 -14.08 -13.58 5.37
C LEU A 85 -13.18 -13.97 6.54
N LEU A 86 -11.89 -14.12 6.28
CA LEU A 86 -10.86 -14.29 7.28
C LEU A 86 -10.42 -12.94 7.83
N ILE A 87 -10.19 -12.85 9.15
CA ILE A 87 -9.84 -11.62 9.85
C ILE A 87 -8.73 -11.95 10.86
N THR A 88 -7.56 -11.31 10.76
CA THR A 88 -6.53 -11.41 11.79
C THR A 88 -6.76 -10.38 12.88
N GLU A 89 -6.64 -10.80 14.14
CA GLU A 89 -6.65 -9.95 15.35
C GLU A 89 -5.22 -9.86 15.89
N LYS A 90 -4.67 -8.65 15.84
CA LYS A 90 -3.23 -8.41 15.90
C LYS A 90 -2.60 -8.85 17.23
N HIS A 91 -2.96 -8.21 18.35
CA HIS A 91 -2.22 -8.35 19.58
C HIS A 91 -2.46 -9.71 20.28
N ILE A 92 -3.69 -10.19 20.20
CA ILE A 92 -4.05 -11.50 20.79
C ILE A 92 -3.67 -12.69 19.90
N GLY A 93 -3.17 -12.41 18.68
CA GLY A 93 -2.67 -13.45 17.76
C GLY A 93 -3.74 -14.43 17.28
N GLN A 94 -4.97 -13.95 17.05
CA GLN A 94 -6.09 -14.78 16.64
C GLN A 94 -6.49 -14.57 15.19
N LEU A 95 -6.94 -15.64 14.56
CA LEU A 95 -7.64 -15.61 13.26
C LEU A 95 -9.12 -15.91 13.54
N ARG A 96 -10.00 -15.12 12.93
CA ARG A 96 -11.46 -15.31 12.99
C ARG A 96 -12.02 -15.51 11.60
N ILE A 97 -13.18 -16.13 11.52
CA ILE A 97 -13.92 -16.34 10.28
C ILE A 97 -15.30 -15.69 10.44
N LEU A 98 -15.61 -14.73 9.56
CA LEU A 98 -16.96 -14.22 9.41
C LEU A 98 -17.66 -15.05 8.34
N GLY A 99 -18.71 -15.76 8.77
CA GLY A 99 -19.53 -16.59 7.89
C GLY A 99 -20.40 -15.77 6.94
N THR A 100 -20.86 -16.38 5.88
CA THR A 100 -21.83 -15.76 4.93
C THR A 100 -23.19 -15.50 5.59
N ASP A 101 -23.46 -16.13 6.72
CA ASP A 101 -24.63 -15.89 7.58
C ASP A 101 -24.46 -14.69 8.52
N GLY A 102 -23.33 -13.97 8.43
CA GLY A 102 -22.99 -12.82 9.26
C GLY A 102 -22.49 -13.18 10.68
N LYS A 103 -22.28 -14.46 10.98
CA LYS A 103 -21.76 -14.86 12.29
C LYS A 103 -20.25 -14.90 12.32
N LEU A 104 -19.68 -14.26 13.34
CA LEU A 104 -18.25 -14.33 13.63
C LEU A 104 -17.93 -15.61 14.41
N SER A 105 -16.95 -16.39 13.93
CA SER A 105 -16.51 -17.64 14.58
C SER A 105 -15.83 -17.38 15.93
N GLY A 106 -15.60 -18.43 16.72
CA GLY A 106 -14.52 -18.46 17.71
C GLY A 106 -13.14 -18.32 17.08
N PRO A 107 -12.06 -18.28 17.89
CA PRO A 107 -10.70 -18.30 17.39
C PRO A 107 -10.40 -19.56 16.57
N VAL A 108 -9.75 -19.38 15.42
CA VAL A 108 -9.23 -20.49 14.62
C VAL A 108 -7.99 -21.07 15.34
N MET A 109 -7.99 -22.37 15.56
CA MET A 109 -6.92 -23.07 16.28
C MET A 109 -5.74 -23.39 15.38
N GLY A 110 -4.56 -23.59 15.97
CA GLY A 110 -3.38 -24.13 15.30
C GLY A 110 -2.37 -23.06 14.81
N LEU A 111 -2.61 -21.78 15.07
CA LEU A 111 -1.62 -20.73 14.76
C LEU A 111 -0.48 -20.73 15.79
N PRO A 112 0.74 -20.31 15.41
CA PRO A 112 1.87 -20.16 16.31
C PRO A 112 1.66 -18.98 17.27
N ALA A 113 2.40 -18.99 18.39
CA ALA A 113 2.45 -17.85 19.31
C ALA A 113 3.07 -16.62 18.64
N VAL A 114 2.61 -15.43 19.04
CA VAL A 114 3.07 -14.15 18.48
C VAL A 114 3.57 -13.21 19.58
N VAL A 115 4.46 -12.28 19.23
CA VAL A 115 4.79 -11.12 20.07
C VAL A 115 3.73 -10.05 19.87
N GLY A 116 2.69 -10.03 20.69
CA GLY A 116 1.53 -9.13 20.59
C GLY A 116 1.78 -7.73 21.16
N ALA A 117 2.99 -7.18 21.09
CA ALA A 117 3.34 -5.89 21.66
C ALA A 117 3.44 -4.79 20.57
N ASP A 118 2.90 -3.60 20.86
CA ASP A 118 2.97 -2.39 20.05
C ASP A 118 2.51 -2.62 18.58
N GLN A 119 3.44 -2.75 17.63
CA GLN A 119 3.13 -3.00 16.22
C GLN A 119 3.19 -4.49 15.85
N GLY A 120 3.67 -5.34 16.76
CA GLY A 120 3.74 -6.79 16.57
C GLY A 120 2.38 -7.50 16.73
N GLY A 121 2.37 -8.79 16.47
CA GLY A 121 1.19 -9.65 16.59
C GLY A 121 0.97 -10.54 15.38
N LEU A 122 -0.28 -10.95 15.15
CA LEU A 122 -0.72 -11.59 13.90
C LEU A 122 -1.06 -10.51 12.90
N LEU A 123 -0.40 -10.54 11.73
CA LEU A 123 -0.38 -9.41 10.81
C LEU A 123 -1.07 -9.75 9.48
N GLY A 124 -0.31 -9.82 8.38
CA GLY A 124 -0.82 -10.04 7.03
C GLY A 124 -1.45 -11.41 6.82
N LEU A 125 -2.33 -11.49 5.86
CA LEU A 125 -3.09 -12.68 5.51
C LEU A 125 -3.20 -12.76 3.99
N ALA A 126 -3.04 -13.98 3.44
CA ALA A 126 -3.32 -14.27 2.05
C ALA A 126 -3.95 -15.66 1.92
N VAL A 127 -4.82 -15.82 0.96
CA VAL A 127 -5.42 -17.10 0.57
C VAL A 127 -4.71 -17.60 -0.67
N ASP A 128 -4.35 -18.87 -0.69
CA ASP A 128 -3.70 -19.48 -1.85
C ASP A 128 -4.54 -19.30 -3.11
N PRO A 129 -3.99 -18.92 -4.26
CA PRO A 129 -4.73 -18.84 -5.52
C PRO A 129 -5.43 -20.16 -5.90
N LYS A 130 -4.94 -21.30 -5.39
CA LYS A 130 -5.50 -22.64 -5.56
C LYS A 130 -6.20 -23.16 -4.29
N PHE A 131 -6.71 -22.28 -3.46
CA PHE A 131 -7.34 -22.64 -2.17
C PHE A 131 -8.42 -23.71 -2.33
N ALA A 132 -9.24 -23.64 -3.37
CA ALA A 132 -10.27 -24.63 -3.64
C ALA A 132 -9.72 -26.07 -3.80
N GLU A 133 -8.46 -26.21 -4.21
CA GLU A 133 -7.78 -27.49 -4.40
C GLU A 133 -7.00 -27.92 -3.15
N ASN A 134 -6.31 -26.96 -2.50
CA ASN A 134 -5.31 -27.24 -1.46
C ASN A 134 -5.70 -26.79 -0.04
N GLY A 135 -6.64 -25.85 0.09
CA GLY A 135 -7.09 -25.31 1.37
C GLY A 135 -6.05 -24.45 2.10
N LEU A 136 -4.99 -24.01 1.42
CA LEU A 136 -3.88 -23.28 2.06
C LEU A 136 -4.21 -21.81 2.29
N ILE A 137 -3.83 -21.34 3.47
CA ILE A 137 -3.78 -19.93 3.84
C ILE A 137 -2.38 -19.58 4.31
N TYR A 138 -2.01 -18.30 4.20
CA TYR A 138 -0.71 -17.75 4.57
C TYR A 138 -0.91 -16.58 5.50
N TRP A 139 -0.06 -16.48 6.52
CA TRP A 139 -0.09 -15.33 7.44
C TRP A 139 1.31 -14.91 7.82
N SER A 140 1.49 -13.62 8.05
CA SER A 140 2.69 -13.10 8.66
C SER A 140 2.43 -12.78 10.13
N TYR A 141 3.46 -12.84 10.95
CA TYR A 141 3.36 -12.60 12.36
C TYR A 141 4.69 -12.16 12.97
N ALA A 142 4.62 -11.50 14.13
CA ALA A 142 5.78 -11.20 14.95
C ALA A 142 6.21 -12.47 15.69
N GLU A 143 7.25 -13.14 15.20
CA GLU A 143 7.76 -14.38 15.75
C GLU A 143 8.67 -14.13 16.95
N PRO A 144 8.42 -14.72 18.13
CA PRO A 144 9.35 -14.67 19.25
C PRO A 144 10.58 -15.56 19.01
N ALA A 145 11.78 -15.07 19.33
CA ALA A 145 13.00 -15.87 19.39
C ALA A 145 13.35 -16.22 20.85
N ALA A 146 14.12 -17.29 21.02
CA ALA A 146 14.48 -17.83 22.35
C ALA A 146 15.36 -16.85 23.19
N ASP A 147 16.09 -15.97 22.53
CA ASP A 147 16.96 -14.95 23.14
C ASP A 147 16.21 -13.66 23.51
N GLY A 148 14.89 -13.62 23.36
CA GLY A 148 14.06 -12.45 23.63
C GLY A 148 14.00 -11.43 22.47
N THR A 149 14.70 -11.67 21.38
CA THR A 149 14.53 -10.92 20.12
C THR A 149 13.27 -11.39 19.40
N ASN A 150 12.93 -10.75 18.30
CA ASN A 150 11.81 -11.16 17.46
C ASN A 150 12.01 -10.70 16.02
N ASN A 151 11.24 -11.27 15.11
CA ASN A 151 11.31 -10.96 13.69
C ASN A 151 9.92 -11.01 13.06
N THR A 152 9.82 -10.68 11.79
CA THR A 152 8.65 -10.98 10.96
C THR A 152 8.84 -12.36 10.35
N ALA A 153 7.92 -13.27 10.63
CA ALA A 153 7.86 -14.57 9.99
C ALA A 153 6.62 -14.72 9.12
N VAL A 154 6.67 -15.63 8.17
CA VAL A 154 5.52 -16.06 7.36
C VAL A 154 5.34 -17.55 7.51
N ALA A 155 4.14 -17.96 7.82
CA ALA A 155 3.73 -19.35 7.85
C ALA A 155 2.58 -19.60 6.87
N ARG A 156 2.41 -20.88 6.50
CA ARG A 156 1.25 -21.40 5.77
C ARG A 156 0.71 -22.63 6.45
N GLY A 157 -0.53 -22.95 6.18
CA GLY A 157 -1.17 -24.17 6.66
C GLY A 157 -2.52 -24.38 6.01
N LYS A 158 -3.05 -25.59 6.14
CA LYS A 158 -4.36 -25.98 5.59
C LYS A 158 -5.46 -25.59 6.54
N LEU A 159 -6.38 -24.75 6.11
CA LEU A 159 -7.58 -24.40 6.85
C LEU A 159 -8.63 -25.50 6.72
N THR A 160 -8.97 -26.14 7.82
CA THR A 160 -9.98 -27.21 7.93
C THR A 160 -10.98 -26.85 9.02
N GLY A 161 -12.18 -26.41 8.64
CA GLY A 161 -13.17 -25.93 9.60
C GLY A 161 -12.68 -24.70 10.38
N ASP A 162 -12.51 -24.86 11.69
CA ASP A 162 -12.02 -23.84 12.62
C ASP A 162 -10.55 -24.06 13.06
N ARG A 163 -9.78 -24.82 12.29
CA ARG A 163 -8.39 -25.17 12.59
C ARG A 163 -7.47 -25.00 11.38
N VAL A 164 -6.25 -24.55 11.63
CA VAL A 164 -5.14 -24.65 10.67
C VAL A 164 -4.28 -25.85 11.00
N GLU A 165 -4.07 -26.71 10.02
CA GLU A 165 -3.27 -27.94 10.12
C GLU A 165 -2.03 -27.86 9.24
N ASN A 166 -1.05 -28.73 9.52
CA ASN A 166 0.21 -28.84 8.75
C ASN A 166 0.93 -27.48 8.61
N VAL A 167 0.99 -26.74 9.72
CA VAL A 167 1.63 -25.42 9.75
C VAL A 167 3.12 -25.54 9.44
N GLN A 168 3.58 -24.74 8.48
CA GLN A 168 4.98 -24.63 8.08
C GLN A 168 5.38 -23.16 8.07
N VAL A 169 6.46 -22.80 8.76
CA VAL A 169 7.09 -21.49 8.61
C VAL A 169 7.93 -21.51 7.34
N ILE A 170 7.66 -20.61 6.42
CA ILE A 170 8.26 -20.56 5.08
C ILE A 170 9.18 -19.35 4.87
N PHE A 171 9.20 -18.42 5.81
CA PHE A 171 10.10 -17.28 5.79
C PHE A 171 10.34 -16.75 7.21
N HIS A 172 11.58 -16.36 7.49
CA HIS A 172 11.99 -15.62 8.69
C HIS A 172 12.79 -14.39 8.28
N GLN A 173 12.38 -13.21 8.75
CA GLN A 173 13.17 -12.00 8.60
C GLN A 173 14.49 -12.13 9.40
N THR A 174 15.61 -11.76 8.81
CA THR A 174 16.93 -11.84 9.44
C THR A 174 17.70 -10.52 9.32
N PRO A 175 18.46 -10.14 10.36
CA PRO A 175 18.52 -10.72 11.71
C PRO A 175 17.25 -10.47 12.53
N SER A 176 17.02 -11.27 13.58
CA SER A 176 16.07 -10.96 14.64
C SER A 176 16.61 -9.81 15.49
N LEU A 177 15.73 -8.91 15.96
CA LEU A 177 16.11 -7.73 16.75
C LEU A 177 15.18 -7.55 17.95
N ASN A 178 15.67 -6.90 18.99
CA ASN A 178 14.86 -6.49 20.13
C ASN A 178 14.12 -5.19 19.79
N SER A 179 13.02 -5.30 19.05
CA SER A 179 12.17 -4.18 18.68
C SER A 179 10.73 -4.64 18.50
N THR A 180 9.77 -3.78 18.87
CA THR A 180 8.33 -4.02 18.73
C THR A 180 7.69 -3.23 17.58
N LYS A 181 8.52 -2.63 16.71
CA LYS A 181 8.07 -1.73 15.64
C LYS A 181 8.54 -2.20 14.26
N HIS A 182 7.92 -1.62 13.22
CA HIS A 182 8.28 -1.79 11.82
C HIS A 182 8.47 -3.25 11.40
N TYR A 183 7.42 -4.03 11.52
CA TYR A 183 7.42 -5.43 11.06
C TYR A 183 7.20 -5.57 9.55
N GLY A 184 6.52 -4.59 8.90
CA GLY A 184 5.96 -4.78 7.57
C GLY A 184 4.83 -5.80 7.63
N GLY A 185 4.95 -6.92 6.91
CA GLY A 185 4.13 -8.12 7.08
C GLY A 185 3.00 -8.27 6.05
N ARG A 186 2.88 -7.43 5.03
CA ARG A 186 1.89 -7.65 3.96
C ARG A 186 2.32 -8.79 3.04
N LEU A 187 1.34 -9.56 2.60
CA LEU A 187 1.50 -10.70 1.68
C LEU A 187 0.72 -10.43 0.40
N ALA A 188 1.32 -10.69 -0.76
CA ALA A 188 0.66 -10.55 -2.05
C ALA A 188 1.12 -11.65 -3.03
N PHE A 189 0.21 -12.48 -3.51
CA PHE A 189 0.49 -13.46 -4.56
C PHE A 189 0.60 -12.78 -5.91
N ALA A 190 1.69 -13.04 -6.61
CA ALA A 190 1.85 -12.66 -8.00
C ALA A 190 1.07 -13.62 -8.93
N PRO A 191 0.77 -13.20 -10.18
CA PRO A 191 0.07 -14.05 -11.15
C PRO A 191 0.78 -15.37 -11.47
N ASP A 192 2.10 -15.44 -11.32
CA ASP A 192 2.92 -16.64 -11.50
C ASP A 192 2.88 -17.60 -10.32
N GLY A 193 2.15 -17.26 -9.24
CA GLY A 193 2.02 -18.05 -8.02
C GLY A 193 3.15 -17.84 -7.01
N THR A 194 4.09 -16.94 -7.26
CA THR A 194 5.08 -16.52 -6.24
C THR A 194 4.45 -15.60 -5.22
N LEU A 195 5.01 -15.53 -4.02
CA LEU A 195 4.53 -14.75 -2.90
C LEU A 195 5.50 -13.61 -2.60
N PHE A 196 5.02 -12.37 -2.68
CA PHE A 196 5.71 -11.22 -2.14
C PHE A 196 5.44 -11.07 -0.64
N VAL A 197 6.50 -10.85 0.12
CA VAL A 197 6.46 -10.58 1.56
C VAL A 197 7.13 -9.23 1.80
N THR A 198 6.44 -8.34 2.49
CA THR A 198 7.02 -7.04 2.86
C THR A 198 7.59 -7.09 4.26
N THR A 199 8.70 -6.38 4.48
CA THR A 199 9.34 -6.28 5.79
C THR A 199 9.63 -4.83 6.15
N GLY A 200 9.75 -4.56 7.46
CA GLY A 200 10.19 -3.28 7.99
C GLY A 200 11.60 -3.36 8.55
N GLU A 201 12.21 -2.22 8.81
CA GLU A 201 13.58 -2.11 9.34
C GLU A 201 13.66 -2.07 10.87
N ARG A 202 12.53 -2.34 11.56
CA ARG A 202 12.40 -2.52 13.00
C ARG A 202 12.55 -1.25 13.85
N SER A 203 12.65 -0.05 13.24
CA SER A 203 12.62 1.29 13.90
C SER A 203 13.71 1.57 14.94
N ILE A 204 14.81 0.85 14.89
CA ILE A 204 16.01 1.12 15.71
C ILE A 204 17.21 1.37 14.79
N LEU A 205 18.25 2.04 15.29
CA LEU A 205 19.41 2.43 14.46
C LEU A 205 20.09 1.23 13.80
N GLU A 206 20.23 0.12 14.53
CA GLU A 206 20.79 -1.12 14.02
C GLU A 206 19.97 -1.69 12.86
N GLY A 207 18.66 -1.72 13.00
CA GLY A 207 17.75 -2.18 11.95
C GLY A 207 17.71 -1.24 10.77
N ARG A 208 17.68 0.08 11.01
CA ARG A 208 17.72 1.12 9.96
C ARG A 208 18.92 0.94 9.03
N ALA A 209 20.10 0.65 9.58
CA ALA A 209 21.31 0.42 8.80
C ALA A 209 21.20 -0.83 7.89
N GLN A 210 20.35 -1.80 8.26
CA GLN A 210 20.14 -3.01 7.48
C GLN A 210 19.32 -2.77 6.21
N ALA A 211 18.51 -1.69 6.13
CA ALA A 211 17.65 -1.44 4.98
C ALA A 211 18.43 -1.39 3.65
N GLN A 212 19.66 -0.87 3.67
CA GLN A 212 20.57 -0.79 2.51
C GLN A 212 21.45 -2.04 2.32
N ARG A 213 21.51 -2.93 3.30
CA ARG A 213 22.35 -4.14 3.22
C ARG A 213 21.58 -5.26 2.53
N LEU A 214 22.31 -6.14 1.84
CA LEU A 214 21.73 -7.28 1.12
C LEU A 214 21.99 -8.63 1.81
N ASP A 215 22.69 -8.64 2.91
CA ASP A 215 22.98 -9.84 3.73
C ASP A 215 21.90 -10.12 4.80
N GLY A 216 20.87 -9.27 4.85
CA GLY A 216 19.69 -9.38 5.72
C GLY A 216 18.40 -8.99 5.00
N THR A 217 17.27 -9.27 5.65
CA THR A 217 15.93 -9.07 5.06
C THR A 217 15.11 -7.98 5.76
N LEU A 218 15.76 -7.06 6.47
CA LEU A 218 15.11 -5.90 7.08
C LEU A 218 14.93 -4.76 6.06
N GLY A 219 13.72 -4.19 5.99
CA GLY A 219 13.41 -3.11 5.04
C GLY A 219 13.50 -3.57 3.58
N LYS A 220 12.80 -4.67 3.25
CA LYS A 220 12.83 -5.33 1.94
C LYS A 220 11.42 -5.66 1.44
N VAL A 221 11.30 -5.78 0.14
CA VAL A 221 10.35 -6.69 -0.47
C VAL A 221 11.09 -8.01 -0.74
N VAL A 222 10.52 -9.10 -0.31
CA VAL A 222 11.01 -10.46 -0.50
C VAL A 222 10.07 -11.19 -1.45
N ARG A 223 10.61 -12.01 -2.37
CA ARG A 223 9.81 -12.87 -3.27
C ARG A 223 10.25 -14.32 -3.09
N ILE A 224 9.30 -15.17 -2.74
CA ILE A 224 9.47 -16.61 -2.51
C ILE A 224 8.41 -17.41 -3.28
N ASN A 225 8.64 -18.68 -3.49
CA ASN A 225 7.60 -19.60 -3.91
C ASN A 225 6.62 -19.84 -2.75
N SER A 226 5.45 -20.38 -3.05
CA SER A 226 4.42 -20.69 -2.06
C SER A 226 4.87 -21.68 -0.97
N ASP A 227 5.94 -22.45 -1.21
CA ASP A 227 6.55 -23.37 -0.25
C ASP A 227 7.75 -22.78 0.52
N GLY A 228 8.09 -21.51 0.27
CA GLY A 228 9.24 -20.84 0.87
C GLY A 228 10.55 -20.99 0.10
N SER A 229 10.60 -21.83 -0.93
CA SER A 229 11.79 -21.96 -1.78
C SER A 229 12.00 -20.66 -2.60
N ILE A 230 13.24 -20.45 -3.05
CA ILE A 230 13.62 -19.24 -3.74
C ILE A 230 13.37 -19.36 -5.24
N PRO A 231 12.61 -18.46 -5.88
CA PRO A 231 12.45 -18.42 -7.33
C PRO A 231 13.79 -18.24 -8.03
N LYS A 232 14.05 -19.03 -9.08
CA LYS A 232 15.33 -19.03 -9.80
C LYS A 232 15.63 -17.74 -10.54
N ASP A 233 14.61 -16.96 -10.83
CA ASP A 233 14.64 -15.67 -11.54
C ASP A 233 14.67 -14.45 -10.59
N ASN A 234 14.84 -14.66 -9.29
CA ASN A 234 15.06 -13.55 -8.37
C ASN A 234 16.38 -12.81 -8.69
N PRO A 235 16.42 -11.48 -8.49
CA PRO A 235 17.52 -10.64 -9.00
C PRO A 235 18.89 -10.92 -8.38
N PHE A 236 18.90 -11.56 -7.21
CA PHE A 236 20.14 -11.83 -6.46
C PHE A 236 20.53 -13.31 -6.39
N VAL A 237 19.85 -14.19 -7.13
CA VAL A 237 20.20 -15.60 -7.20
C VAL A 237 21.65 -15.78 -7.70
N GLY A 238 22.42 -16.63 -7.01
CA GLY A 238 23.81 -16.91 -7.33
C GLY A 238 24.81 -15.84 -6.91
N LYS A 239 24.39 -14.76 -6.24
CA LYS A 239 25.31 -13.74 -5.70
C LYS A 239 25.78 -14.11 -4.29
N PRO A 240 27.09 -14.33 -4.07
CA PRO A 240 27.63 -14.70 -2.76
C PRO A 240 27.36 -13.60 -1.71
N GLY A 241 27.02 -14.00 -0.48
CA GLY A 241 26.83 -13.09 0.66
C GLY A 241 25.56 -12.24 0.60
N VAL A 242 24.69 -12.49 -0.37
CA VAL A 242 23.41 -11.76 -0.56
C VAL A 242 22.24 -12.70 -0.31
N LYS A 243 21.20 -12.22 0.35
CA LYS A 243 19.94 -12.94 0.54
C LYS A 243 19.21 -13.06 -0.81
N GLN A 244 19.07 -14.26 -1.32
CA GLN A 244 18.57 -14.53 -2.66
C GLN A 244 17.06 -14.34 -2.80
N GLU A 245 16.35 -14.32 -1.68
CA GLU A 245 14.90 -14.02 -1.60
C GLU A 245 14.57 -12.54 -1.80
N ILE A 246 15.55 -11.62 -1.72
CA ILE A 246 15.32 -10.20 -1.87
C ILE A 246 14.85 -9.87 -3.29
N TRP A 247 13.73 -9.14 -3.39
CA TRP A 247 13.22 -8.54 -4.63
C TRP A 247 13.67 -7.09 -4.80
N SER A 248 13.44 -6.25 -3.76
CA SER A 248 13.90 -4.85 -3.68
C SER A 248 14.33 -4.52 -2.25
N TYR A 249 15.05 -3.42 -2.08
CA TYR A 249 15.63 -3.04 -0.80
C TYR A 249 15.59 -1.53 -0.58
N GLY A 250 16.04 -1.06 0.59
CA GLY A 250 16.01 0.36 0.92
C GLY A 250 14.61 0.85 1.31
N HIS A 251 13.80 -0.01 1.93
CA HIS A 251 12.48 0.32 2.45
C HIS A 251 12.50 0.59 3.95
N ARG A 252 11.54 1.39 4.44
CA ARG A 252 11.42 1.70 5.86
C ARG A 252 10.44 0.74 6.56
N ASN A 253 9.16 0.81 6.23
CA ASN A 253 8.12 -0.03 6.85
C ASN A 253 6.92 -0.13 5.91
N ILE A 254 6.92 -1.16 5.11
CA ILE A 254 5.89 -1.42 4.10
C ILE A 254 4.70 -2.08 4.77
N LEU A 255 3.57 -1.36 4.91
CA LEU A 255 2.36 -1.88 5.57
C LEU A 255 1.31 -2.41 4.60
N SER A 256 1.41 -2.10 3.31
CA SER A 256 0.58 -2.73 2.31
C SER A 256 1.30 -2.99 1.01
N ALA A 257 0.82 -4.02 0.32
CA ALA A 257 1.24 -4.37 -1.03
C ALA A 257 0.06 -5.00 -1.75
N ALA A 258 -0.09 -4.69 -3.03
CA ALA A 258 -1.10 -5.26 -3.90
C ALA A 258 -0.54 -5.43 -5.32
N ILE A 259 -1.05 -6.43 -6.02
CA ILE A 259 -0.74 -6.61 -7.45
C ILE A 259 -1.74 -5.81 -8.27
N ASP A 260 -1.26 -4.98 -9.15
CA ASP A 260 -2.08 -4.32 -10.16
C ASP A 260 -2.67 -5.39 -11.10
N PRO A 261 -3.98 -5.59 -11.15
CA PRO A 261 -4.60 -6.65 -11.93
C PRO A 261 -4.45 -6.47 -13.44
N LYS A 262 -4.13 -5.25 -13.91
CA LYS A 262 -3.94 -4.96 -15.33
C LYS A 262 -2.52 -5.28 -15.81
N THR A 263 -1.53 -5.04 -14.96
CA THR A 263 -0.12 -5.14 -15.35
C THR A 263 0.61 -6.30 -14.70
N GLY A 264 0.03 -6.91 -13.66
CA GLY A 264 0.67 -7.95 -12.84
C GLY A 264 1.82 -7.41 -11.96
N LYS A 265 2.04 -6.11 -11.90
CA LYS A 265 3.13 -5.49 -11.14
C LYS A 265 2.74 -5.28 -9.69
N LEU A 266 3.72 -5.46 -8.81
CA LEU A 266 3.60 -5.14 -7.39
C LEU A 266 3.60 -3.62 -7.19
N TRP A 267 2.68 -3.15 -6.34
CA TRP A 267 2.68 -1.83 -5.76
C TRP A 267 2.66 -1.95 -4.24
N GLU A 268 3.21 -0.97 -3.55
CA GLU A 268 3.22 -0.95 -2.10
C GLU A 268 3.10 0.47 -1.55
N VAL A 269 2.69 0.57 -0.28
CA VAL A 269 2.73 1.81 0.49
C VAL A 269 3.52 1.59 1.77
N GLU A 270 4.39 2.56 2.08
CA GLU A 270 5.22 2.52 3.26
C GLU A 270 5.16 3.81 4.10
N HIS A 271 5.44 3.65 5.38
CA HIS A 271 5.46 4.75 6.32
C HIS A 271 6.76 5.53 6.26
N GLY A 272 6.65 6.83 6.07
CA GLY A 272 7.69 7.79 6.43
C GLY A 272 7.85 7.95 7.94
N ALA A 273 8.62 8.96 8.35
CA ALA A 273 8.73 9.35 9.75
C ALA A 273 7.79 10.55 10.05
N ARG A 274 8.29 11.78 10.04
CA ARG A 274 7.48 12.99 10.08
C ARG A 274 7.39 13.56 8.67
N GLY A 275 6.40 13.16 7.90
CA GLY A 275 6.32 13.31 6.45
C GLY A 275 6.98 12.13 5.73
N GLY A 276 6.76 12.03 4.42
CA GLY A 276 7.40 11.05 3.54
C GLY A 276 6.83 9.65 3.58
N ASP A 277 5.52 9.49 3.85
CA ASP A 277 4.84 8.26 3.45
C ASP A 277 4.89 8.14 1.94
N GLU A 278 5.06 6.93 1.40
CA GLU A 278 5.33 6.70 -0.02
C GLU A 278 4.38 5.68 -0.65
N LEU A 279 4.08 5.89 -1.92
CA LEU A 279 3.54 4.89 -2.84
C LEU A 279 4.63 4.52 -3.83
N ASN A 280 5.00 3.25 -3.86
CA ASN A 280 6.06 2.73 -4.70
C ASN A 280 5.56 1.61 -5.63
N GLN A 281 6.31 1.37 -6.72
CA GLN A 281 6.17 0.20 -7.59
C GLN A 281 7.48 -0.59 -7.56
N PRO A 282 7.67 -1.51 -6.58
CA PRO A 282 8.92 -2.24 -6.39
C PRO A 282 9.33 -3.07 -7.60
N GLN A 283 10.55 -2.84 -8.10
CA GLN A 283 11.14 -3.54 -9.22
C GLN A 283 12.31 -4.44 -8.77
N ALA A 284 12.55 -5.49 -9.51
CA ALA A 284 13.60 -6.47 -9.21
C ALA A 284 14.99 -5.81 -9.09
N GLY A 285 15.64 -6.02 -7.96
CA GLY A 285 17.01 -5.58 -7.70
C GLY A 285 17.19 -4.09 -7.43
N LYS A 286 16.11 -3.30 -7.31
CA LYS A 286 16.16 -1.85 -7.15
C LYS A 286 16.21 -1.42 -5.68
N ASP A 287 16.92 -0.28 -5.44
CA ASP A 287 17.08 0.40 -4.16
C ASP A 287 16.08 1.56 -4.03
N TYR A 288 15.22 1.53 -3.00
CA TYR A 288 14.21 2.56 -2.70
C TYR A 288 14.72 3.61 -1.70
N GLY A 289 15.98 3.54 -1.34
CA GLY A 289 16.79 4.62 -0.80
C GLY A 289 16.76 4.83 0.70
N TRP A 290 15.79 4.31 1.46
CA TRP A 290 15.78 4.47 2.92
C TRP A 290 17.03 3.85 3.57
N PRO A 291 17.72 4.51 4.51
CA PRO A 291 17.50 5.87 5.05
C PRO A 291 18.37 6.94 4.37
N THR A 292 18.94 6.68 3.21
CA THR A 292 19.86 7.60 2.50
C THR A 292 19.10 8.76 1.86
N ILE A 293 17.97 8.47 1.22
CA ILE A 293 17.01 9.47 0.70
C ILE A 293 15.67 9.30 1.41
N SER A 294 14.95 10.41 1.62
CA SER A 294 13.60 10.40 2.20
C SER A 294 12.92 11.75 2.03
N TYR A 295 11.60 11.76 1.90
CA TYR A 295 10.74 12.93 1.92
C TYR A 295 10.12 13.12 3.31
N GLY A 296 10.89 13.63 4.26
CA GLY A 296 10.41 13.87 5.61
C GLY A 296 11.53 14.17 6.58
N LEU A 297 11.19 14.26 7.84
CA LEU A 297 12.11 14.57 8.95
C LEU A 297 12.04 13.45 9.99
N GLU A 298 13.04 13.37 10.83
CA GLU A 298 12.96 12.61 12.07
C GLU A 298 11.82 13.13 12.95
N TYR A 299 11.28 12.30 13.84
CA TYR A 299 10.26 12.75 14.81
C TYR A 299 10.73 13.91 15.68
N SER A 300 12.04 14.05 15.87
CA SER A 300 12.67 15.18 16.56
C SER A 300 12.68 16.49 15.75
N GLY A 301 12.29 16.45 14.47
CA GLY A 301 12.38 17.57 13.54
C GLY A 301 13.73 17.73 12.85
N LYS A 302 14.72 16.87 13.14
CA LYS A 302 16.01 16.87 12.45
C LYS A 302 15.89 16.20 11.07
N GLN A 303 16.83 16.48 10.18
CA GLN A 303 16.94 15.79 8.90
C GLN A 303 17.25 14.30 9.10
N ILE A 304 16.69 13.47 8.21
CA ILE A 304 17.03 12.05 8.11
C ILE A 304 18.35 11.95 7.34
N GLY A 305 19.34 11.27 7.91
CA GLY A 305 20.66 11.14 7.28
C GLY A 305 21.25 12.49 6.90
N ALA A 306 21.62 12.66 5.63
CA ALA A 306 22.13 13.91 5.06
C ALA A 306 21.02 14.84 4.53
N GLY A 307 19.74 14.52 4.74
CA GLY A 307 18.59 15.29 4.25
C GLY A 307 18.38 15.22 2.74
N LEU A 308 18.89 14.18 2.09
CA LEU A 308 18.74 14.00 0.64
C LEU A 308 17.35 13.49 0.31
N THR A 309 16.78 14.00 -0.78
CA THR A 309 15.51 13.48 -1.37
C THR A 309 15.75 12.67 -2.64
N ALA A 310 16.95 12.73 -3.21
CA ALA A 310 17.33 11.96 -4.39
C ALA A 310 18.82 11.62 -4.36
N LYS A 311 19.18 10.47 -4.93
CA LYS A 311 20.56 10.04 -5.15
C LYS A 311 20.60 9.08 -6.34
N GLU A 312 21.66 9.16 -7.14
CA GLU A 312 21.87 8.25 -8.27
C GLU A 312 21.87 6.78 -7.81
N GLY A 313 21.17 5.92 -8.56
CA GLY A 313 21.02 4.49 -8.25
C GLY A 313 19.92 4.17 -7.24
N MET A 314 19.21 5.19 -6.72
CA MET A 314 18.06 5.02 -5.84
C MET A 314 16.77 5.46 -6.54
N GLU A 315 15.74 4.62 -6.44
CA GLU A 315 14.44 4.87 -7.07
C GLU A 315 13.66 5.95 -6.31
N GLN A 316 12.85 6.68 -7.05
CA GLN A 316 11.95 7.68 -6.49
C GLN A 316 10.57 7.08 -6.29
N PRO A 317 9.86 7.44 -5.19
CA PRO A 317 8.46 7.05 -5.05
C PRO A 317 7.62 7.62 -6.19
N VAL A 318 6.59 6.87 -6.59
CA VAL A 318 5.58 7.34 -7.54
C VAL A 318 4.84 8.53 -6.97
N TYR A 319 4.58 8.49 -5.66
CA TYR A 319 3.90 9.55 -4.92
C TYR A 319 4.32 9.54 -3.45
N TYR A 320 4.34 10.70 -2.81
CA TYR A 320 4.59 10.78 -1.37
C TYR A 320 3.66 11.79 -0.69
N TRP A 321 3.44 11.58 0.61
CA TRP A 321 2.62 12.46 1.45
C TRP A 321 3.46 13.19 2.50
N ASP A 322 3.31 14.51 2.53
CA ASP A 322 3.79 15.35 3.63
C ASP A 322 2.78 16.49 3.86
N PRO A 323 2.00 16.44 4.98
CA PRO A 323 2.05 15.50 6.12
C PRO A 323 1.67 14.05 5.81
N VAL A 324 2.04 13.14 6.71
CA VAL A 324 1.74 11.70 6.63
C VAL A 324 0.23 11.41 6.65
N ILE A 325 -0.18 10.38 5.92
CA ILE A 325 -1.48 9.73 6.04
C ILE A 325 -1.44 8.49 6.94
N ALA A 326 -0.22 7.98 7.23
CA ALA A 326 0.06 6.69 7.82
C ALA A 326 -0.68 5.57 7.05
N PRO A 327 -0.24 5.25 5.80
CA PRO A 327 -0.93 4.32 4.93
C PRO A 327 -0.94 2.91 5.51
N ALA A 328 -2.02 2.19 5.26
CA ALA A 328 -2.19 0.80 5.67
C ALA A 328 -2.74 -0.02 4.49
N GLY A 329 -3.72 -0.91 4.66
CA GLY A 329 -4.22 -1.74 3.58
C GLY A 329 -4.49 -1.00 2.27
N MET A 330 -4.17 -1.61 1.14
CA MET A 330 -4.29 -1.05 -0.19
C MET A 330 -4.96 -2.05 -1.15
N ALA A 331 -5.84 -1.56 -2.02
CA ALA A 331 -6.47 -2.33 -3.07
C ALA A 331 -6.58 -1.53 -4.36
N PHE A 332 -6.42 -2.21 -5.49
CA PHE A 332 -6.87 -1.70 -6.79
C PHE A 332 -8.36 -1.95 -6.93
N TYR A 333 -9.09 -0.95 -7.41
CA TYR A 333 -10.52 -1.09 -7.63
C TYR A 333 -10.81 -1.33 -9.12
N GLU A 334 -11.28 -2.53 -9.46
CA GLU A 334 -11.62 -2.92 -10.84
C GLU A 334 -13.07 -3.43 -10.98
N ALA A 335 -13.83 -3.47 -9.86
CA ALA A 335 -15.21 -3.91 -9.87
C ALA A 335 -16.17 -2.87 -10.49
N ASP A 336 -17.37 -3.31 -10.83
CA ASP A 336 -18.37 -2.45 -11.50
C ASP A 336 -19.32 -1.75 -10.51
N LEU A 337 -19.30 -2.12 -9.22
CA LEU A 337 -20.21 -1.57 -8.22
C LEU A 337 -20.00 -0.05 -8.01
N PHE A 338 -18.75 0.43 -8.11
CA PHE A 338 -18.41 1.85 -8.09
C PHE A 338 -17.68 2.25 -9.39
N PRO A 339 -18.42 2.48 -10.50
CA PRO A 339 -17.80 2.74 -11.80
C PRO A 339 -16.83 3.94 -11.80
N ALA A 340 -17.11 4.98 -10.99
CA ALA A 340 -16.28 6.16 -10.86
C ALA A 340 -14.93 5.90 -10.17
N TRP A 341 -14.74 4.75 -9.53
CA TRP A 341 -13.50 4.37 -8.87
C TRP A 341 -12.68 3.34 -9.64
N LYS A 342 -13.20 2.83 -10.76
CA LYS A 342 -12.53 1.81 -11.57
C LYS A 342 -11.16 2.31 -12.07
N GLY A 343 -10.12 1.50 -11.89
CA GLY A 343 -8.72 1.86 -12.19
C GLY A 343 -8.02 2.69 -11.12
N ASN A 344 -8.66 2.94 -9.97
CA ASN A 344 -8.07 3.73 -8.89
C ASN A 344 -7.43 2.83 -7.83
N ILE A 345 -6.53 3.42 -7.04
CA ILE A 345 -5.98 2.80 -5.84
C ILE A 345 -6.74 3.33 -4.63
N LEU A 346 -7.12 2.43 -3.72
CA LEU A 346 -7.77 2.74 -2.45
C LEU A 346 -6.82 2.34 -1.31
N ILE A 347 -6.56 3.26 -0.37
CA ILE A 347 -5.60 3.06 0.71
C ILE A 347 -6.26 3.43 2.04
N GLY A 348 -6.15 2.55 3.03
CA GLY A 348 -6.55 2.87 4.40
C GLY A 348 -5.57 3.84 5.04
N GLY A 349 -6.06 4.92 5.62
CA GLY A 349 -5.24 5.90 6.32
C GLY A 349 -5.44 5.85 7.83
N LEU A 350 -4.38 5.57 8.57
CA LEU A 350 -4.44 5.53 10.03
C LEU A 350 -4.40 6.95 10.64
N ALA A 351 -3.56 7.84 10.09
CA ALA A 351 -3.46 9.23 10.53
C ALA A 351 -4.51 10.11 9.86
N SER A 352 -4.77 9.90 8.58
CA SER A 352 -5.81 10.64 7.86
C SER A 352 -7.23 10.24 8.27
N LYS A 353 -7.42 9.08 8.90
CA LYS A 353 -8.72 8.53 9.31
C LYS A 353 -9.75 8.53 8.17
N ALA A 354 -9.32 8.04 7.03
CA ALA A 354 -10.08 8.04 5.78
C ALA A 354 -9.66 6.85 4.91
N VAL A 355 -10.45 6.53 3.92
CA VAL A 355 -9.97 5.82 2.74
C VAL A 355 -9.46 6.85 1.75
N VAL A 356 -8.19 6.76 1.40
CA VAL A 356 -7.53 7.63 0.41
C VAL A 356 -7.69 6.99 -0.95
N ARG A 357 -8.40 7.68 -1.86
CA ARG A 357 -8.53 7.25 -3.26
C ARG A 357 -7.56 8.04 -4.12
N LEU A 358 -6.71 7.34 -4.85
CA LEU A 358 -5.81 7.91 -5.84
C LEU A 358 -6.32 7.64 -7.24
N VAL A 359 -6.50 8.70 -8.01
CA VAL A 359 -6.79 8.60 -9.45
C VAL A 359 -5.48 8.44 -10.20
N MET A 360 -5.37 7.32 -10.91
CA MET A 360 -4.17 6.94 -11.64
C MET A 360 -4.32 7.21 -13.14
N GLN A 361 -3.29 7.78 -13.75
CA GLN A 361 -3.18 7.91 -15.20
C GLN A 361 -1.72 7.65 -15.61
N ASP A 362 -1.51 6.72 -16.54
CA ASP A 362 -0.17 6.38 -17.07
C ASP A 362 0.87 6.10 -15.97
N GLY A 363 0.45 5.41 -14.89
CA GLY A 363 1.30 5.08 -13.74
C GLY A 363 1.62 6.27 -12.82
N ARG A 364 0.93 7.40 -12.97
CA ARG A 364 1.07 8.62 -12.14
C ARG A 364 -0.21 8.90 -11.37
N VAL A 365 -0.06 9.50 -10.19
CA VAL A 365 -1.18 10.03 -9.42
C VAL A 365 -1.56 11.39 -10.01
N VAL A 366 -2.80 11.54 -10.47
CA VAL A 366 -3.32 12.79 -11.05
C VAL A 366 -4.41 13.44 -10.22
N GLY A 367 -4.89 12.77 -9.18
CA GLY A 367 -5.89 13.29 -8.26
C GLY A 367 -5.97 12.46 -6.98
N GLU A 368 -6.40 13.10 -5.89
CA GLU A 368 -6.58 12.46 -4.60
C GLU A 368 -7.95 12.82 -4.02
N GLU A 369 -8.59 11.86 -3.33
CA GLU A 369 -9.84 12.05 -2.60
C GLU A 369 -9.75 11.38 -1.24
N ARG A 370 -10.34 12.00 -0.21
CA ARG A 370 -10.49 11.42 1.13
C ARG A 370 -11.94 11.01 1.33
N LEU A 371 -12.19 9.71 1.33
CA LEU A 371 -13.51 9.12 1.52
C LEU A 371 -13.71 8.75 2.99
N LEU A 372 -14.97 8.77 3.46
CA LEU A 372 -15.38 8.29 4.79
C LEU A 372 -14.73 9.05 5.96
N THR A 373 -14.41 10.31 5.79
CA THR A 373 -13.80 11.16 6.84
C THR A 373 -14.73 11.38 8.02
N ASP A 374 -16.04 11.32 7.81
CA ASP A 374 -17.09 11.43 8.79
C ASP A 374 -17.11 10.28 9.81
N LEU A 375 -16.58 9.10 9.45
CA LEU A 375 -16.42 7.99 10.38
C LEU A 375 -15.41 8.30 11.48
N ASN A 376 -14.44 9.18 11.22
CA ASN A 376 -13.33 9.52 12.11
C ASN A 376 -12.56 8.28 12.63
N GLU A 377 -12.52 7.20 11.85
CA GLU A 377 -11.90 5.92 12.19
C GLU A 377 -10.54 5.76 11.52
N ARG A 378 -9.61 5.16 12.22
CA ARG A 378 -8.33 4.70 11.66
C ARG A 378 -8.63 3.47 10.81
N ILE A 379 -8.35 3.53 9.51
CA ILE A 379 -8.60 2.41 8.58
C ILE A 379 -7.33 1.59 8.42
N ARG A 380 -7.38 0.33 8.90
CA ARG A 380 -6.24 -0.59 8.91
C ARG A 380 -6.13 -1.42 7.64
N ASP A 381 -7.24 -1.85 7.09
CA ASP A 381 -7.22 -2.64 5.85
C ASP A 381 -8.35 -2.21 4.92
N VAL A 382 -8.10 -2.34 3.63
CA VAL A 382 -9.05 -2.06 2.55
C VAL A 382 -8.93 -3.18 1.54
N ILE A 383 -10.01 -3.92 1.34
CA ILE A 383 -10.11 -4.93 0.29
C ILE A 383 -11.38 -4.74 -0.53
N VAL A 384 -11.39 -5.27 -1.75
CA VAL A 384 -12.59 -5.36 -2.60
C VAL A 384 -13.17 -6.75 -2.46
N GLY A 385 -14.44 -6.83 -2.09
CA GLY A 385 -15.15 -8.10 -1.97
C GLY A 385 -15.56 -8.68 -3.32
N PRO A 386 -15.98 -9.97 -3.34
CA PRO A 386 -16.44 -10.63 -4.55
C PRO A 386 -17.72 -10.00 -5.12
N ASP A 387 -18.44 -9.23 -4.33
CA ASP A 387 -19.62 -8.44 -4.70
C ASP A 387 -19.28 -7.01 -5.20
N GLY A 388 -18.01 -6.68 -5.29
CA GLY A 388 -17.50 -5.36 -5.68
C GLY A 388 -17.59 -4.28 -4.59
N ALA A 389 -18.14 -4.58 -3.41
CA ALA A 389 -18.14 -3.67 -2.28
C ALA A 389 -16.74 -3.53 -1.66
N LEU A 390 -16.50 -2.41 -0.95
CA LEU A 390 -15.30 -2.31 -0.14
C LEU A 390 -15.55 -2.91 1.25
N TYR A 391 -14.52 -3.57 1.76
CA TYR A 391 -14.48 -4.08 3.12
C TYR A 391 -13.29 -3.47 3.84
N LEU A 392 -13.56 -2.90 5.00
CA LEU A 392 -12.59 -2.13 5.75
C LEU A 392 -12.43 -2.71 7.15
N ALA A 393 -11.18 -2.84 7.62
CA ALA A 393 -10.90 -3.10 9.04
C ALA A 393 -10.56 -1.78 9.74
N THR A 394 -11.14 -1.53 10.91
CA THR A 394 -10.78 -0.35 11.73
C THR A 394 -9.65 -0.71 12.71
N ASP A 395 -8.70 0.21 12.92
CA ASP A 395 -7.55 0.03 13.82
C ASP A 395 -7.93 0.44 15.26
N SER A 396 -8.66 -0.42 15.95
CA SER A 396 -9.20 -0.16 17.29
C SER A 396 -9.18 -1.42 18.15
N LYS A 397 -9.04 -1.27 19.47
CA LYS A 397 -9.20 -2.38 20.45
C LYS A 397 -10.62 -2.94 20.47
N ASN A 398 -11.60 -2.15 20.07
CA ASN A 398 -12.96 -2.60 19.77
C ASN A 398 -13.21 -2.37 18.30
N GLY A 399 -12.45 -3.11 17.48
CA GLY A 399 -12.41 -2.96 16.04
C GLY A 399 -13.64 -3.55 15.36
N ARG A 400 -13.87 -3.10 14.13
CA ARG A 400 -15.00 -3.47 13.31
C ARG A 400 -14.55 -3.83 11.90
N VAL A 401 -15.35 -4.65 11.23
CA VAL A 401 -15.33 -4.77 9.78
C VAL A 401 -16.54 -4.02 9.23
N LEU A 402 -16.26 -3.09 8.32
CA LEU A 402 -17.25 -2.26 7.65
C LEU A 402 -17.38 -2.69 6.20
N LYS A 403 -18.61 -2.76 5.70
CA LYS A 403 -18.93 -2.94 4.29
C LYS A 403 -19.41 -1.61 3.73
N VAL A 404 -18.84 -1.18 2.60
CA VAL A 404 -19.20 0.06 1.91
C VAL A 404 -19.83 -0.27 0.57
N THR A 405 -21.04 0.20 0.35
CA THR A 405 -21.81 0.04 -0.90
C THR A 405 -22.28 1.41 -1.39
N PRO A 406 -22.65 1.57 -2.68
CA PRO A 406 -23.38 2.75 -3.13
C PRO A 406 -24.64 2.96 -2.29
N LYS A 407 -24.97 4.21 -2.01
CA LYS A 407 -26.27 4.56 -1.44
C LYS A 407 -27.30 4.51 -2.58
N GLY A 408 -28.29 3.64 -2.44
CA GLY A 408 -29.38 3.50 -3.40
C GLY A 408 -30.21 4.77 -3.53
#